data_3489099195ce98df6bee1547b802c683
#
_entry.id   3489099195ce98df6bee1547b802c683
#
_cell.length_a   1.000
_cell.length_b   1.000
_cell.length_c   1.000
_cell.angle_alpha   90.00
_cell.angle_beta   90.00
_cell.angle_gamma   90.00
#
_symmetry.space_group_name_H-M   'P 1'
#
loop_
_entity.id
_entity.type
_entity.pdbx_description
1 polymer ?
#
loop_
_entity_poly.entity_id
_entity_poly.type
_entity_poly.pdbx_seq_one_letter_code
_entity_poly.pdbx_strand_id
1 'polypeptide(L)'
;LSVCHEGSLIDRFVESEELKKGNVAVNMYLSVDKQKTANMIYDKSDELNIKAVDNSLQRNGDSFNFVPGQEGKEVDVVKSVYAINDFLQNSWDGSANEIELVTNTVQPRGSKEELSKIKDNLGGFSTDFSSSAAGRAANVKNACSLINGSVIYPGEQFSVYEAISPITTDNGYQIAGAYENGQVVDSVGGGVCQVATTLYNAVIRAELDIVQRYNHSMIVSYVKPSDDAAIAGTYKDLKFKNNLDNPVYIEGYCSGGVITFNVYGVETRPANREISFRSETISEEDPVT
;
A
#
# COMPACT_ATOMS: atom_id res chain seq x y z
N LEU A 1 12.36 47.21 2.63
CA LEU A 1 12.86 48.42 1.98
C LEU A 1 14.08 48.90 2.75
N SER A 2 15.29 48.80 2.19
CA SER A 2 16.54 49.25 2.81
C SER A 2 16.80 50.75 2.59
N VAL A 3 15.93 51.40 1.81
CA VAL A 3 16.07 52.82 1.46
C VAL A 3 16.08 53.68 2.72
N CYS A 4 17.06 54.55 2.86
CA CYS A 4 17.34 55.37 4.04
C CYS A 4 17.73 54.59 5.32
N HIS A 5 17.97 53.26 5.25
CA HIS A 5 18.33 52.44 6.40
C HIS A 5 19.77 51.90 6.36
N GLU A 6 20.43 51.97 5.20
CA GLU A 6 21.81 51.52 5.00
C GLU A 6 22.75 52.67 4.66
N GLY A 7 24.03 52.50 4.91
CA GLY A 7 25.04 53.55 4.66
C GLY A 7 25.30 54.52 5.82
N SER A 8 26.13 55.52 5.57
CA SER A 8 26.45 56.58 6.54
C SER A 8 25.24 57.51 6.77
N LEU A 9 25.28 58.30 7.86
CA LEU A 9 24.22 59.30 8.13
C LEU A 9 24.06 60.30 6.97
N ILE A 10 25.14 60.61 6.28
CA ILE A 10 25.13 61.52 5.13
C ILE A 10 24.43 60.85 3.94
N ASP A 11 24.76 59.60 3.65
CA ASP A 11 24.12 58.84 2.56
C ASP A 11 22.61 58.71 2.79
N ARG A 12 22.21 58.41 4.01
CA ARG A 12 20.79 58.26 4.42
C ARG A 12 20.07 59.62 4.33
N PHE A 13 20.71 60.72 4.67
CA PHE A 13 20.14 62.03 4.52
C PHE A 13 19.97 62.44 3.05
N VAL A 14 21.00 62.20 2.21
CA VAL A 14 20.93 62.46 0.77
C VAL A 14 19.81 61.62 0.12
N GLU A 15 19.74 60.33 0.40
CA GLU A 15 18.65 59.49 -0.08
C GLU A 15 17.28 60.00 0.35
N SER A 16 17.13 60.43 1.60
CA SER A 16 15.88 61.02 2.12
C SER A 16 15.47 62.28 1.38
N GLU A 17 16.43 63.17 1.05
CA GLU A 17 16.15 64.39 0.29
C GLU A 17 15.83 64.10 -1.17
N GLU A 18 16.48 63.12 -1.81
CA GLU A 18 16.16 62.70 -3.16
C GLU A 18 14.79 62.03 -3.26
N LEU A 19 14.41 61.23 -2.24
CA LEU A 19 13.06 60.68 -2.13
C LEU A 19 11.99 61.78 -2.05
N LYS A 20 12.22 62.84 -1.26
CA LYS A 20 11.28 63.97 -1.16
C LYS A 20 11.11 64.72 -2.49
N LYS A 21 12.11 64.70 -3.34
CA LYS A 21 12.07 65.29 -4.68
C LYS A 21 11.42 64.36 -5.73
N GLY A 22 11.10 63.14 -5.35
CA GLY A 22 10.55 62.12 -6.27
C GLY A 22 11.56 61.56 -7.27
N ASN A 23 12.89 61.73 -7.00
CA ASN A 23 13.96 61.32 -7.92
C ASN A 23 14.48 59.90 -7.69
N VAL A 24 13.94 59.19 -6.68
CA VAL A 24 14.37 57.83 -6.36
C VAL A 24 13.30 56.84 -6.80
N ALA A 25 13.63 56.01 -7.74
CA ALA A 25 12.79 54.86 -8.09
C ALA A 25 13.01 53.72 -7.07
N VAL A 26 12.01 53.41 -6.31
CA VAL A 26 12.04 52.27 -5.37
C VAL A 26 11.47 51.07 -6.06
N ASN A 27 12.30 50.08 -6.37
CA ASN A 27 11.85 48.80 -6.87
C ASN A 27 11.22 48.00 -5.70
N MET A 28 9.94 47.75 -5.78
CA MET A 28 9.26 46.82 -4.86
C MET A 28 9.43 45.40 -5.37
N TYR A 29 10.02 44.55 -4.55
CA TYR A 29 10.09 43.11 -4.81
C TYR A 29 9.04 42.41 -3.96
N LEU A 30 8.13 41.71 -4.61
CA LEU A 30 7.20 40.83 -3.94
C LEU A 30 7.83 39.45 -3.79
N SER A 31 7.64 38.86 -2.64
CA SER A 31 8.07 37.48 -2.40
C SER A 31 7.10 36.78 -1.44
N VAL A 32 6.97 35.48 -1.56
CA VAL A 32 6.24 34.68 -0.57
C VAL A 32 7.15 34.29 0.59
N ASP A 33 6.56 34.05 1.75
CA ASP A 33 7.21 33.32 2.83
C ASP A 33 7.43 31.88 2.38
N LYS A 34 8.67 31.52 2.08
CA LYS A 34 9.01 30.21 1.50
C LYS A 34 8.57 29.06 2.37
N GLN A 35 8.70 29.17 3.70
CA GLN A 35 8.33 28.11 4.62
C GLN A 35 6.80 27.94 4.69
N LYS A 36 6.06 29.03 4.79
CA LYS A 36 4.60 28.97 4.80
C LYS A 36 4.04 28.42 3.49
N THR A 37 4.61 28.86 2.36
CA THR A 37 4.19 28.37 1.04
C THR A 37 4.50 26.89 0.87
N ALA A 38 5.69 26.44 1.31
CA ALA A 38 6.03 25.03 1.30
C ALA A 38 5.05 24.20 2.15
N ASN A 39 4.73 24.67 3.36
CA ASN A 39 3.77 23.97 4.22
C ASN A 39 2.38 23.90 3.58
N MET A 40 1.90 24.96 2.95
CA MET A 40 0.60 24.96 2.24
C MET A 40 0.58 23.94 1.09
N ILE A 41 1.68 23.79 0.35
CA ILE A 41 1.80 22.79 -0.72
C ILE A 41 1.83 21.36 -0.11
N TYR A 42 2.57 21.16 0.99
CA TYR A 42 2.61 19.87 1.70
C TYR A 42 1.24 19.46 2.23
N ASP A 43 0.52 20.38 2.86
CA ASP A 43 -0.84 20.11 3.40
C ASP A 43 -1.84 19.71 2.30
N LYS A 44 -1.54 20.07 1.06
CA LYS A 44 -2.34 19.74 -0.13
C LYS A 44 -1.74 18.64 -1.00
N SER A 45 -0.63 18.04 -0.59
CA SER A 45 0.11 17.08 -1.42
C SER A 45 -0.74 15.87 -1.83
N ASP A 46 -1.61 15.37 -0.95
CA ASP A 46 -2.50 14.24 -1.27
C ASP A 46 -3.54 14.57 -2.36
N GLU A 47 -3.92 15.85 -2.49
CA GLU A 47 -4.85 16.33 -3.52
C GLU A 47 -4.11 16.64 -4.84
N LEU A 48 -2.84 17.05 -4.75
CA LEU A 48 -2.02 17.52 -5.87
C LEU A 48 -1.22 16.40 -6.54
N ASN A 49 -0.88 15.35 -5.79
CA ASN A 49 -0.09 14.23 -6.27
C ASN A 49 -0.98 13.19 -6.98
N ILE A 50 -0.44 12.60 -8.03
CA ILE A 50 -1.02 11.44 -8.70
C ILE A 50 -0.14 10.24 -8.34
N LYS A 51 -0.69 9.28 -7.60
CA LYS A 51 0.06 8.06 -7.25
C LYS A 51 0.32 7.24 -8.50
N ALA A 52 1.56 6.75 -8.64
CA ALA A 52 1.87 5.76 -9.66
C ALA A 52 1.10 4.46 -9.38
N VAL A 53 0.66 3.81 -10.43
CA VAL A 53 0.13 2.44 -10.37
C VAL A 53 1.24 1.52 -10.85
N ASP A 54 1.70 0.61 -9.99
CA ASP A 54 2.79 -0.31 -10.32
C ASP A 54 2.42 -1.25 -11.48
N ASN A 55 3.42 -1.66 -12.24
CA ASN A 55 3.25 -2.72 -13.22
C ASN A 55 2.88 -4.03 -12.50
N SER A 56 2.09 -4.86 -13.14
CA SER A 56 1.60 -6.10 -12.55
C SER A 56 1.62 -7.24 -13.56
N LEU A 57 1.23 -8.41 -13.09
CA LEU A 57 1.06 -9.60 -13.89
C LEU A 57 -0.39 -10.06 -13.81
N GLN A 58 -0.87 -10.62 -14.88
CA GLN A 58 -2.14 -11.34 -14.92
C GLN A 58 -1.89 -12.79 -15.34
N ARG A 59 -2.35 -13.72 -14.50
CA ARG A 59 -2.26 -15.15 -14.80
C ARG A 59 -3.17 -15.52 -15.98
N ASN A 60 -2.62 -16.26 -16.94
CA ASN A 60 -3.36 -16.77 -18.09
C ASN A 60 -2.92 -18.21 -18.38
N GLY A 61 -3.69 -19.16 -17.85
CA GLY A 61 -3.31 -20.58 -17.89
C GLY A 61 -1.97 -20.80 -17.19
N ASP A 62 -0.98 -21.37 -17.89
CA ASP A 62 0.36 -21.62 -17.34
C ASP A 62 1.35 -20.46 -17.55
N SER A 63 0.89 -19.32 -18.08
CA SER A 63 1.72 -18.16 -18.37
C SER A 63 1.24 -16.91 -17.64
N PHE A 64 2.09 -15.88 -17.66
CA PHE A 64 1.78 -14.55 -17.14
C PHE A 64 1.77 -13.53 -18.27
N ASN A 65 0.76 -12.68 -18.31
CA ASN A 65 0.72 -11.50 -19.15
C ASN A 65 1.18 -10.30 -18.33
N PHE A 66 2.10 -9.51 -18.87
CA PHE A 66 2.52 -8.25 -18.28
C PHE A 66 1.40 -7.22 -18.42
N VAL A 67 1.03 -6.58 -17.32
CA VAL A 67 0.05 -5.48 -17.28
C VAL A 67 0.80 -4.20 -16.93
N PRO A 68 0.90 -3.24 -17.88
CA PRO A 68 1.58 -1.99 -17.61
C PRO A 68 0.79 -1.17 -16.59
N GLY A 69 1.52 -0.57 -15.66
CA GLY A 69 1.01 0.39 -14.70
C GLY A 69 0.81 1.78 -15.29
N GLN A 70 0.71 2.76 -14.44
CA GLN A 70 0.57 4.17 -14.82
C GLN A 70 1.60 5.02 -14.09
N GLU A 71 2.20 5.96 -14.81
CA GLU A 71 3.09 6.95 -14.18
C GLU A 71 2.30 7.83 -13.21
N GLY A 72 2.95 8.14 -12.09
CA GLY A 72 2.47 9.12 -11.13
C GLY A 72 3.11 10.49 -11.36
N LYS A 73 2.63 11.47 -10.60
CA LYS A 73 3.23 12.80 -10.51
C LYS A 73 3.31 13.21 -9.05
N GLU A 74 4.43 13.73 -8.64
CA GLU A 74 4.66 14.25 -7.31
C GLU A 74 5.12 15.70 -7.40
N VAL A 75 4.52 16.59 -6.63
CA VAL A 75 4.89 18.00 -6.62
C VAL A 75 6.28 18.18 -6.02
N ASP A 76 7.17 18.80 -6.78
CA ASP A 76 8.46 19.28 -6.27
C ASP A 76 8.22 20.60 -5.51
N VAL A 77 8.02 20.48 -4.21
CA VAL A 77 7.66 21.61 -3.33
C VAL A 77 8.72 22.71 -3.41
N VAL A 78 9.99 22.33 -3.40
CA VAL A 78 11.11 23.30 -3.42
C VAL A 78 11.12 24.09 -4.72
N LYS A 79 11.09 23.40 -5.86
CA LYS A 79 11.06 24.08 -7.16
C LYS A 79 9.77 24.87 -7.37
N SER A 80 8.65 24.40 -6.88
CA SER A 80 7.37 25.12 -6.94
C SER A 80 7.40 26.44 -6.17
N VAL A 81 7.96 26.45 -4.95
CA VAL A 81 8.14 27.67 -4.17
C VAL A 81 9.06 28.67 -4.89
N TYR A 82 10.13 28.19 -5.53
CA TYR A 82 11.00 29.06 -6.34
C TYR A 82 10.27 29.59 -7.57
N ALA A 83 9.51 28.78 -8.28
CA ALA A 83 8.73 29.22 -9.44
C ALA A 83 7.69 30.26 -9.07
N ILE A 84 7.00 30.10 -7.92
CA ILE A 84 6.06 31.10 -7.40
C ILE A 84 6.75 32.43 -7.12
N ASN A 85 7.92 32.40 -6.46
CA ASN A 85 8.68 33.63 -6.19
C ASN A 85 9.16 34.31 -7.47
N ASP A 86 9.67 33.54 -8.42
CA ASP A 86 10.13 34.06 -9.71
C ASP A 86 8.99 34.75 -10.48
N PHE A 87 7.82 34.08 -10.52
CA PHE A 87 6.62 34.65 -11.13
C PHE A 87 6.22 35.98 -10.49
N LEU A 88 6.18 36.06 -9.14
CA LEU A 88 5.82 37.29 -8.41
C LEU A 88 6.79 38.42 -8.64
N GLN A 89 8.07 38.13 -8.81
CA GLN A 89 9.11 39.13 -9.00
C GLN A 89 9.20 39.65 -10.43
N ASN A 90 8.95 38.76 -11.41
CA ASN A 90 9.28 39.03 -12.80
C ASN A 90 8.08 39.09 -13.75
N SER A 91 6.93 38.52 -13.39
CA SER A 91 5.81 38.29 -14.34
C SER A 91 4.44 38.73 -13.81
N TRP A 92 4.30 38.96 -12.50
CA TRP A 92 3.00 39.29 -11.92
C TRP A 92 2.57 40.70 -12.22
N ASP A 93 1.36 40.87 -12.75
CA ASP A 93 0.77 42.14 -13.14
C ASP A 93 -0.18 42.78 -12.11
N GLY A 94 -0.28 42.17 -10.92
CA GLY A 94 -1.21 42.58 -9.85
C GLY A 94 -2.59 41.97 -9.91
N SER A 95 -2.88 41.13 -10.90
CA SER A 95 -4.16 40.40 -11.03
C SER A 95 -4.09 39.00 -10.40
N ALA A 96 -5.26 38.33 -10.30
CA ALA A 96 -5.30 36.92 -9.92
C ALA A 96 -4.79 36.07 -11.08
N ASN A 97 -3.83 35.19 -10.81
CA ASN A 97 -3.22 34.30 -11.79
C ASN A 97 -3.15 32.88 -11.27
N GLU A 98 -3.13 31.92 -12.17
CA GLU A 98 -2.84 30.51 -11.89
C GLU A 98 -1.37 30.23 -12.20
N ILE A 99 -0.69 29.50 -11.31
CA ILE A 99 0.68 29.08 -11.48
C ILE A 99 0.73 27.57 -11.47
N GLU A 100 1.25 26.99 -12.53
CA GLU A 100 1.47 25.54 -12.59
C GLU A 100 2.61 25.16 -11.64
N LEU A 101 2.37 24.20 -10.74
CA LEU A 101 3.38 23.67 -9.83
C LEU A 101 4.36 22.76 -10.59
N VAL A 102 5.62 22.80 -10.19
CA VAL A 102 6.64 21.91 -10.75
C VAL A 102 6.41 20.50 -10.20
N THR A 103 6.35 19.52 -11.09
CA THR A 103 6.15 18.11 -10.73
C THR A 103 7.28 17.23 -11.23
N ASN A 104 7.58 16.16 -10.49
CA ASN A 104 8.43 15.06 -10.91
C ASN A 104 7.55 13.88 -11.32
N THR A 105 7.93 13.17 -12.38
CA THR A 105 7.27 11.91 -12.76
C THR A 105 7.74 10.79 -11.85
N VAL A 106 6.79 10.03 -11.31
CA VAL A 106 7.05 8.82 -10.52
C VAL A 106 6.80 7.61 -11.43
N GLN A 107 7.84 6.83 -11.68
CA GLN A 107 7.72 5.66 -12.53
C GLN A 107 7.07 4.49 -11.79
N PRO A 108 6.22 3.68 -12.47
CA PRO A 108 5.72 2.42 -11.94
C PRO A 108 6.88 1.47 -11.58
N ARG A 109 6.78 0.79 -10.44
CA ARG A 109 7.71 -0.28 -10.08
C ARG A 109 7.42 -1.54 -10.90
N GLY A 110 8.38 -2.45 -10.92
CA GLY A 110 8.27 -3.75 -11.59
C GLY A 110 8.47 -3.65 -13.10
N SER A 111 9.70 -3.52 -13.54
CA SER A 111 9.99 -3.55 -14.97
C SER A 111 9.51 -4.87 -15.61
N LYS A 112 9.23 -4.85 -16.91
CA LYS A 112 8.84 -6.06 -17.64
C LYS A 112 9.89 -7.18 -17.52
N GLU A 113 11.17 -6.81 -17.49
CA GLU A 113 12.28 -7.76 -17.32
C GLU A 113 12.27 -8.39 -15.93
N GLU A 114 12.01 -7.60 -14.89
CA GLU A 114 11.94 -8.07 -13.51
C GLU A 114 10.75 -9.01 -13.32
N LEU A 115 9.56 -8.57 -13.70
CA LEU A 115 8.34 -9.35 -13.54
C LEU A 115 8.29 -10.61 -14.42
N SER A 116 8.95 -10.61 -15.58
CA SER A 116 9.02 -11.79 -16.46
C SER A 116 9.80 -12.97 -15.86
N LYS A 117 10.57 -12.76 -14.79
CA LYS A 117 11.26 -13.81 -14.04
C LYS A 117 10.33 -14.63 -13.17
N ILE A 118 9.16 -14.08 -12.80
CA ILE A 118 8.15 -14.75 -11.99
C ILE A 118 7.45 -15.80 -12.83
N LYS A 119 7.75 -17.09 -12.59
CA LYS A 119 7.20 -18.21 -13.35
C LYS A 119 7.04 -19.50 -12.57
N ASP A 120 7.83 -19.68 -11.51
CA ASP A 120 7.86 -20.93 -10.74
C ASP A 120 6.88 -20.85 -9.59
N ASN A 121 6.10 -21.93 -9.36
CA ASN A 121 5.25 -22.03 -8.18
C ASN A 121 6.12 -22.40 -6.97
N LEU A 122 6.32 -21.47 -6.06
CA LEU A 122 7.14 -21.63 -4.86
C LEU A 122 6.37 -22.30 -3.72
N GLY A 123 5.06 -22.16 -3.70
CA GLY A 123 4.19 -22.75 -2.69
C GLY A 123 2.72 -22.49 -2.97
N GLY A 124 1.90 -23.47 -2.67
CA GLY A 124 0.46 -23.37 -2.86
C GLY A 124 -0.33 -24.13 -1.79
N PHE A 125 -1.55 -23.68 -1.54
CA PHE A 125 -2.46 -24.34 -0.61
C PHE A 125 -3.93 -24.04 -0.93
N SER A 126 -4.80 -24.97 -0.56
CA SER A 126 -6.24 -24.85 -0.79
C SER A 126 -7.03 -25.26 0.44
N THR A 127 -8.18 -24.61 0.65
CA THR A 127 -9.16 -25.03 1.66
C THR A 127 -10.57 -25.05 1.08
N ASP A 128 -11.40 -25.97 1.59
CA ASP A 128 -12.79 -26.12 1.17
C ASP A 128 -13.72 -25.19 1.96
N PHE A 129 -14.61 -24.49 1.27
CA PHE A 129 -15.71 -23.68 1.83
C PHE A 129 -17.06 -23.99 1.18
N SER A 130 -17.19 -25.15 0.48
CA SER A 130 -18.38 -25.53 -0.28
C SER A 130 -19.63 -25.63 0.58
N SER A 131 -19.49 -25.96 1.87
CA SER A 131 -20.59 -26.03 2.84
C SER A 131 -20.99 -24.69 3.43
N SER A 132 -20.31 -23.58 3.04
CA SER A 132 -20.59 -22.26 3.59
C SER A 132 -21.91 -21.69 3.11
N ALA A 133 -22.62 -20.97 3.97
CA ALA A 133 -23.75 -20.13 3.56
C ALA A 133 -23.33 -19.09 2.52
N ALA A 134 -24.28 -18.63 1.70
CA ALA A 134 -24.02 -17.75 0.56
C ALA A 134 -23.24 -16.47 0.92
N GLY A 135 -23.60 -15.80 2.03
CA GLY A 135 -22.91 -14.59 2.50
C GLY A 135 -21.45 -14.86 2.84
N ARG A 136 -21.15 -15.97 3.56
CA ARG A 136 -19.79 -16.36 3.89
C ARG A 136 -18.99 -16.71 2.63
N ALA A 137 -19.59 -17.44 1.70
CA ALA A 137 -18.94 -17.78 0.43
C ALA A 137 -18.64 -16.54 -0.41
N ALA A 138 -19.53 -15.52 -0.40
CA ALA A 138 -19.30 -14.24 -1.05
C ALA A 138 -18.11 -13.50 -0.43
N ASN A 139 -18.01 -13.45 0.90
CA ASN A 139 -16.90 -12.83 1.62
C ASN A 139 -15.55 -13.49 1.30
N VAL A 140 -15.51 -14.83 1.29
CA VAL A 140 -14.29 -15.59 0.92
C VAL A 140 -13.83 -15.23 -0.50
N LYS A 141 -14.76 -15.20 -1.46
CA LYS A 141 -14.47 -14.84 -2.86
C LYS A 141 -14.01 -13.39 -2.97
N ASN A 142 -14.68 -12.46 -2.28
CA ASN A 142 -14.34 -11.04 -2.30
C ASN A 142 -12.91 -10.80 -1.76
N ALA A 143 -12.61 -11.29 -0.55
CA ALA A 143 -11.29 -11.16 0.04
C ALA A 143 -10.19 -11.84 -0.79
N CYS A 144 -10.48 -13.00 -1.37
CA CYS A 144 -9.57 -13.68 -2.29
C CYS A 144 -9.24 -12.81 -3.52
N SER A 145 -10.25 -12.18 -4.12
CA SER A 145 -10.08 -11.33 -5.30
C SER A 145 -9.27 -10.05 -5.00
N LEU A 146 -9.37 -9.49 -3.80
CA LEU A 146 -8.62 -8.32 -3.35
C LEU A 146 -7.13 -8.63 -3.14
N ILE A 147 -6.79 -9.86 -2.78
CA ILE A 147 -5.40 -10.30 -2.61
C ILE A 147 -4.79 -10.76 -3.94
N ASN A 148 -5.62 -11.33 -4.83
CA ASN A 148 -5.14 -11.85 -6.10
C ASN A 148 -4.47 -10.78 -6.96
N GLY A 149 -3.31 -11.10 -7.53
CA GLY A 149 -2.56 -10.19 -8.38
C GLY A 149 -1.53 -9.34 -7.63
N SER A 150 -1.43 -9.46 -6.31
CA SER A 150 -0.44 -8.74 -5.51
C SER A 150 0.97 -9.14 -5.89
N VAL A 151 1.82 -8.15 -6.16
CA VAL A 151 3.27 -8.30 -6.35
C VAL A 151 3.97 -7.75 -5.12
N ILE A 152 4.83 -8.56 -4.51
CA ILE A 152 5.55 -8.19 -3.29
C ILE A 152 7.04 -8.20 -3.60
N TYR A 153 7.66 -7.01 -3.55
CA TYR A 153 9.07 -6.84 -3.91
C TYR A 153 10.01 -7.30 -2.77
N PRO A 154 11.30 -7.55 -3.09
CA PRO A 154 12.29 -7.93 -2.10
C PRO A 154 12.31 -6.99 -0.89
N GLY A 155 12.22 -7.55 0.31
CA GLY A 155 12.20 -6.80 1.55
C GLY A 155 10.85 -6.19 1.93
N GLU A 156 9.85 -6.20 1.06
CA GLU A 156 8.51 -5.70 1.34
C GLU A 156 7.73 -6.63 2.27
N GLN A 157 6.91 -6.01 3.11
CA GLN A 157 5.95 -6.70 3.97
C GLN A 157 4.54 -6.57 3.38
N PHE A 158 3.80 -7.66 3.38
CA PHE A 158 2.40 -7.70 2.99
C PHE A 158 1.51 -7.89 4.22
N SER A 159 0.49 -7.06 4.36
CA SER A 159 -0.56 -7.17 5.38
C SER A 159 -1.85 -7.67 4.72
N VAL A 160 -2.34 -8.79 5.20
CA VAL A 160 -3.60 -9.34 4.67
C VAL A 160 -4.77 -8.46 5.07
N TYR A 161 -4.79 -7.95 6.31
CA TYR A 161 -5.84 -7.04 6.75
C TYR A 161 -5.90 -5.76 5.89
N GLU A 162 -4.77 -5.15 5.59
CA GLU A 162 -4.72 -3.95 4.72
C GLU A 162 -5.23 -4.26 3.31
N ALA A 163 -4.82 -5.40 2.75
CA ALA A 163 -5.21 -5.81 1.38
C ALA A 163 -6.72 -6.06 1.23
N ILE A 164 -7.39 -6.56 2.28
CA ILE A 164 -8.83 -6.89 2.24
C ILE A 164 -9.72 -5.78 2.82
N SER A 165 -9.12 -4.71 3.37
CA SER A 165 -9.85 -3.59 3.97
C SER A 165 -10.30 -2.53 2.95
N PRO A 166 -11.35 -1.75 3.29
CA PRO A 166 -12.20 -1.84 4.49
C PRO A 166 -13.18 -3.02 4.41
N ILE A 167 -13.38 -3.72 5.54
CA ILE A 167 -14.31 -4.84 5.62
C ILE A 167 -15.71 -4.27 5.90
N THR A 168 -16.36 -3.77 4.86
CA THR A 168 -17.68 -3.13 4.90
C THR A 168 -18.58 -3.64 3.79
N THR A 169 -19.87 -3.43 3.91
CA THR A 169 -20.86 -3.79 2.88
C THR A 169 -20.60 -3.03 1.58
N ASP A 170 -20.16 -1.79 1.65
CA ASP A 170 -19.83 -0.96 0.49
C ASP A 170 -18.63 -1.51 -0.30
N ASN A 171 -17.72 -2.23 0.38
CA ASN A 171 -16.60 -2.93 -0.24
C ASN A 171 -16.91 -4.41 -0.58
N GLY A 172 -18.19 -4.76 -0.73
CA GLY A 172 -18.66 -6.05 -1.24
C GLY A 172 -18.76 -7.17 -0.19
N TYR A 173 -18.56 -6.87 1.11
CA TYR A 173 -18.71 -7.86 2.16
C TYR A 173 -20.16 -7.97 2.62
N GLN A 174 -20.53 -9.17 3.09
CA GLN A 174 -21.85 -9.51 3.60
C GLN A 174 -21.79 -9.90 5.08
N ILE A 175 -22.93 -9.80 5.75
CA ILE A 175 -23.09 -10.34 7.12
C ILE A 175 -23.04 -11.86 7.03
N ALA A 176 -22.20 -12.48 7.85
CA ALA A 176 -22.05 -13.93 7.97
C ALA A 176 -21.46 -14.31 9.32
N GLY A 177 -21.59 -15.59 9.69
CA GLY A 177 -21.03 -16.08 10.95
C GLY A 177 -19.52 -15.92 11.04
N ALA A 178 -19.06 -15.33 12.15
CA ALA A 178 -17.67 -15.18 12.53
C ALA A 178 -17.45 -15.70 13.96
N TYR A 179 -16.22 -16.11 14.28
CA TYR A 179 -15.86 -16.50 15.64
C TYR A 179 -15.46 -15.28 16.45
N GLU A 180 -16.18 -15.02 17.54
CA GLU A 180 -15.89 -13.94 18.47
C GLU A 180 -16.11 -14.42 19.90
N ASN A 181 -15.09 -14.27 20.76
CA ASN A 181 -15.13 -14.62 22.19
C ASN A 181 -15.66 -16.06 22.46
N GLY A 182 -15.28 -17.03 21.63
CA GLY A 182 -15.71 -18.42 21.79
C GLY A 182 -17.13 -18.72 21.32
N GLN A 183 -17.77 -17.80 20.60
CA GLN A 183 -19.12 -17.96 20.04
C GLN A 183 -19.12 -17.67 18.55
N VAL A 184 -20.16 -18.14 17.86
CA VAL A 184 -20.45 -17.76 16.48
C VAL A 184 -21.40 -16.57 16.52
N VAL A 185 -20.96 -15.43 15.97
CA VAL A 185 -21.76 -14.22 15.88
C VAL A 185 -21.88 -13.76 14.43
N ASP A 186 -22.96 -13.10 14.10
CA ASP A 186 -23.13 -12.50 12.79
C ASP A 186 -22.31 -11.20 12.69
N SER A 187 -21.37 -11.15 11.76
CA SER A 187 -20.48 -10.01 11.54
C SER A 187 -20.24 -9.80 10.05
N VAL A 188 -20.01 -8.54 9.66
CA VAL A 188 -19.58 -8.21 8.29
C VAL A 188 -18.20 -8.84 8.03
N GLY A 189 -18.04 -9.54 6.90
CA GLY A 189 -16.78 -10.19 6.54
C GLY A 189 -16.56 -11.56 7.16
N GLY A 190 -17.56 -12.18 7.79
CA GLY A 190 -17.44 -13.57 8.27
C GLY A 190 -16.91 -14.49 7.16
N GLY A 191 -15.79 -15.20 7.42
CA GLY A 191 -15.08 -16.04 6.44
C GLY A 191 -13.68 -15.56 6.05
N VAL A 192 -13.30 -14.30 6.28
CA VAL A 192 -11.97 -13.75 5.90
C VAL A 192 -10.80 -14.45 6.58
N CYS A 193 -10.98 -15.00 7.77
CA CYS A 193 -9.96 -15.81 8.44
C CYS A 193 -9.59 -17.08 7.65
N GLN A 194 -10.52 -17.67 6.92
CA GLN A 194 -10.21 -18.81 6.04
C GLN A 194 -9.34 -18.37 4.87
N VAL A 195 -9.56 -17.19 4.34
CA VAL A 195 -8.71 -16.58 3.29
C VAL A 195 -7.29 -16.40 3.80
N ALA A 196 -7.14 -15.75 4.98
CA ALA A 196 -5.83 -15.57 5.63
C ALA A 196 -5.15 -16.93 5.92
N THR A 197 -5.88 -17.90 6.43
CA THR A 197 -5.35 -19.23 6.72
C THR A 197 -4.86 -19.95 5.45
N THR A 198 -5.61 -19.85 4.35
CA THR A 198 -5.22 -20.48 3.09
C THR A 198 -3.95 -19.83 2.54
N LEU A 199 -3.89 -18.49 2.57
CA LEU A 199 -2.71 -17.75 2.14
C LEU A 199 -1.50 -18.02 3.05
N TYR A 200 -1.67 -18.05 4.39
CA TYR A 200 -0.61 -18.41 5.33
C TYR A 200 0.06 -19.73 4.95
N ASN A 201 -0.76 -20.73 4.66
CA ASN A 201 -0.25 -22.05 4.27
C ASN A 201 0.48 -22.06 2.92
N ALA A 202 0.08 -21.23 1.96
CA ALA A 202 0.80 -21.06 0.71
C ALA A 202 2.15 -20.35 0.93
N VAL A 203 2.15 -19.29 1.76
CA VAL A 203 3.31 -18.46 2.07
C VAL A 203 4.41 -19.23 2.81
N ILE A 204 4.06 -20.04 3.81
CA ILE A 204 5.06 -20.86 4.53
C ILE A 204 5.65 -21.98 3.65
N ARG A 205 4.91 -22.45 2.64
CA ARG A 205 5.43 -23.42 1.63
C ARG A 205 6.34 -22.74 0.62
N ALA A 206 6.14 -21.46 0.36
CA ALA A 206 7.06 -20.62 -0.41
C ALA A 206 8.29 -20.17 0.39
N GLU A 207 8.36 -20.49 1.68
CA GLU A 207 9.43 -20.12 2.63
C GLU A 207 9.62 -18.60 2.78
N LEU A 208 8.52 -17.84 2.67
CA LEU A 208 8.54 -16.42 2.99
C LEU A 208 8.50 -16.20 4.52
N ASP A 209 9.13 -15.12 4.98
CA ASP A 209 9.20 -14.80 6.41
C ASP A 209 7.84 -14.39 6.98
N ILE A 210 7.37 -15.08 8.00
CA ILE A 210 6.17 -14.70 8.74
C ILE A 210 6.54 -13.63 9.78
N VAL A 211 5.98 -12.44 9.62
CA VAL A 211 6.20 -11.30 10.53
C VAL A 211 5.17 -11.29 11.65
N GLN A 212 3.93 -11.61 11.33
CA GLN A 212 2.82 -11.63 12.29
C GLN A 212 1.81 -12.71 11.90
N ARG A 213 1.42 -13.51 12.87
CA ARG A 213 0.37 -14.51 12.74
C ARG A 213 -0.27 -14.77 14.09
N TYR A 214 -1.57 -14.91 14.12
CA TYR A 214 -2.34 -15.30 15.29
C TYR A 214 -3.17 -16.55 14.98
N ASN A 215 -3.31 -17.43 15.97
CA ASN A 215 -4.27 -18.53 15.89
C ASN A 215 -5.68 -18.07 16.30
N HIS A 216 -6.67 -18.86 15.92
CA HIS A 216 -8.02 -18.70 16.46
C HIS A 216 -8.10 -19.12 17.93
N SER A 217 -9.08 -18.58 18.65
CA SER A 217 -9.44 -19.02 20.00
C SER A 217 -10.22 -20.34 20.02
N MET A 218 -10.70 -20.81 18.85
CA MET A 218 -11.45 -22.04 18.67
C MET A 218 -10.84 -22.84 17.51
N ILE A 219 -10.97 -24.17 17.56
CA ILE A 219 -10.51 -25.03 16.47
C ILE A 219 -11.35 -24.77 15.21
N VAL A 220 -10.68 -24.50 14.10
CA VAL A 220 -11.29 -24.37 12.78
C VAL A 220 -11.27 -25.72 12.06
N SER A 221 -12.28 -26.00 11.23
CA SER A 221 -12.44 -27.31 10.60
C SER A 221 -11.75 -27.48 9.25
N TYR A 222 -11.30 -26.38 8.63
CA TYR A 222 -10.76 -26.35 7.27
C TYR A 222 -9.23 -26.53 7.19
N VAL A 223 -8.53 -26.56 8.33
CA VAL A 223 -7.11 -26.92 8.46
C VAL A 223 -6.87 -27.70 9.76
N LYS A 224 -5.67 -28.29 9.89
CA LYS A 224 -5.25 -28.90 11.15
C LYS A 224 -4.99 -27.83 12.21
N PRO A 225 -5.09 -28.18 13.51
CA PRO A 225 -4.67 -27.30 14.59
C PRO A 225 -3.24 -26.74 14.36
N SER A 226 -3.04 -25.47 14.63
CA SER A 226 -1.80 -24.69 14.41
C SER A 226 -1.50 -24.29 12.96
N ASP A 227 -2.25 -24.76 11.98
CA ASP A 227 -2.10 -24.36 10.57
C ASP A 227 -3.00 -23.16 10.22
N ASP A 228 -3.68 -22.55 11.19
CA ASP A 228 -4.63 -21.47 11.00
C ASP A 228 -4.00 -20.07 11.15
N ALA A 229 -4.62 -19.06 10.55
CA ALA A 229 -4.30 -17.65 10.74
C ALA A 229 -5.58 -16.83 10.91
N ALA A 230 -5.70 -16.14 12.06
CA ALA A 230 -6.86 -15.34 12.40
C ALA A 230 -6.65 -13.86 12.05
N ILE A 231 -7.68 -13.22 11.50
CA ILE A 231 -7.78 -11.79 11.28
C ILE A 231 -8.85 -11.21 12.19
N ALA A 232 -8.52 -10.12 12.91
CA ALA A 232 -9.48 -9.40 13.74
C ALA A 232 -9.07 -7.93 13.88
N GLY A 233 -9.64 -7.08 13.03
CA GLY A 233 -9.30 -5.67 12.97
C GLY A 233 -7.80 -5.46 12.78
N THR A 234 -7.28 -4.37 13.34
CA THR A 234 -5.85 -4.02 13.25
C THR A 234 -4.97 -4.76 14.26
N TYR A 235 -5.55 -5.47 15.23
CA TYR A 235 -4.79 -6.11 16.32
C TYR A 235 -4.42 -7.59 16.05
N LYS A 236 -5.15 -8.27 15.15
CA LYS A 236 -4.75 -9.60 14.66
C LYS A 236 -4.69 -9.57 13.16
N ASP A 237 -3.51 -9.76 12.62
CA ASP A 237 -3.25 -9.77 11.18
C ASP A 237 -2.34 -10.95 10.81
N LEU A 238 -2.37 -11.32 9.55
CA LEU A 238 -1.34 -12.11 8.93
C LEU A 238 -0.43 -11.17 8.15
N LYS A 239 0.82 -11.03 8.61
CA LYS A 239 1.85 -10.27 7.91
C LYS A 239 3.01 -11.17 7.56
N PHE A 240 3.49 -11.07 6.34
CA PHE A 240 4.66 -11.78 5.88
C PHE A 240 5.53 -10.86 5.03
N LYS A 241 6.79 -11.22 4.88
CA LYS A 241 7.79 -10.44 4.17
C LYS A 241 8.38 -11.27 3.05
N ASN A 242 8.57 -10.67 1.89
CA ASN A 242 9.37 -11.27 0.85
C ASN A 242 10.87 -11.15 1.23
N ASN A 243 11.44 -12.25 1.69
CA ASN A 243 12.85 -12.40 2.05
C ASN A 243 13.72 -12.91 0.88
N LEU A 244 13.13 -13.05 -0.32
CA LEU A 244 13.83 -13.49 -1.52
C LEU A 244 14.43 -12.29 -2.27
N ASP A 245 15.35 -12.58 -3.20
CA ASP A 245 16.04 -11.56 -4.02
C ASP A 245 15.19 -11.06 -5.21
N ASN A 246 14.07 -11.72 -5.51
CA ASN A 246 13.19 -11.38 -6.62
C ASN A 246 11.76 -11.14 -6.12
N PRO A 247 10.94 -10.37 -6.87
CA PRO A 247 9.53 -10.21 -6.54
C PRO A 247 8.78 -11.54 -6.55
N VAL A 248 7.73 -11.62 -5.72
CA VAL A 248 6.77 -12.73 -5.74
C VAL A 248 5.39 -12.21 -6.13
N TYR A 249 4.61 -13.07 -6.77
CA TYR A 249 3.25 -12.80 -7.19
C TYR A 249 2.29 -13.75 -6.46
N ILE A 250 1.24 -13.21 -5.91
CA ILE A 250 0.18 -13.97 -5.24
C ILE A 250 -0.97 -14.18 -6.22
N GLU A 251 -1.20 -15.44 -6.62
CA GLU A 251 -2.41 -15.84 -7.31
C GLU A 251 -3.43 -16.35 -6.29
N GLY A 252 -4.64 -15.81 -6.33
CA GLY A 252 -5.76 -16.27 -5.52
C GLY A 252 -7.00 -16.51 -6.37
N TYR A 253 -7.64 -17.67 -6.24
CA TYR A 253 -8.87 -17.97 -6.95
C TYR A 253 -9.79 -18.90 -6.16
N CYS A 254 -11.07 -18.86 -6.51
CA CYS A 254 -12.09 -19.73 -5.94
C CYS A 254 -12.79 -20.51 -7.07
N SER A 255 -12.86 -21.82 -6.94
CA SER A 255 -13.54 -22.71 -7.88
C SER A 255 -14.18 -23.89 -7.16
N GLY A 256 -15.44 -24.23 -7.49
CA GLY A 256 -16.14 -25.39 -6.93
C GLY A 256 -16.27 -25.39 -5.41
N GLY A 257 -16.27 -24.23 -4.74
CA GLY A 257 -16.30 -24.15 -3.27
C GLY A 257 -14.93 -24.32 -2.60
N VAL A 258 -13.86 -24.28 -3.37
CA VAL A 258 -12.48 -24.34 -2.89
C VAL A 258 -11.80 -23.00 -3.15
N ILE A 259 -11.12 -22.45 -2.15
CA ILE A 259 -10.20 -21.32 -2.30
C ILE A 259 -8.77 -21.84 -2.39
N THR A 260 -8.01 -21.32 -3.34
CA THR A 260 -6.61 -21.66 -3.58
C THR A 260 -5.76 -20.39 -3.63
N PHE A 261 -4.60 -20.42 -2.97
CA PHE A 261 -3.53 -19.46 -3.18
C PHE A 261 -2.28 -20.18 -3.66
N ASN A 262 -1.60 -19.56 -4.63
CA ASN A 262 -0.28 -19.93 -5.10
C ASN A 262 0.65 -18.72 -4.99
N VAL A 263 1.88 -18.95 -4.59
CA VAL A 263 2.96 -17.97 -4.55
C VAL A 263 3.90 -18.29 -5.70
N TYR A 264 3.99 -17.40 -6.67
CA TYR A 264 4.91 -17.52 -7.79
C TYR A 264 6.11 -16.62 -7.64
N GLY A 265 7.26 -17.07 -8.10
CA GLY A 265 8.52 -16.31 -8.04
C GLY A 265 9.59 -16.92 -8.92
N VAL A 266 10.83 -16.78 -8.48
CA VAL A 266 12.01 -17.43 -9.08
C VAL A 266 12.45 -18.53 -8.14
N GLU A 267 12.38 -19.79 -8.61
CA GLU A 267 12.84 -20.93 -7.80
C GLU A 267 14.36 -20.94 -7.70
N THR A 268 14.86 -20.80 -6.47
CA THR A 268 16.29 -20.81 -6.16
C THR A 268 16.67 -21.94 -5.22
N ARG A 269 15.69 -22.69 -4.71
CA ARG A 269 15.89 -23.80 -3.79
C ARG A 269 16.42 -25.03 -4.55
N PRO A 270 17.19 -25.90 -3.88
CA PRO A 270 17.63 -27.16 -4.48
C PRO A 270 16.45 -28.00 -4.95
N ALA A 271 16.57 -28.64 -6.11
CA ALA A 271 15.50 -29.42 -6.73
C ALA A 271 14.99 -30.60 -5.86
N ASN A 272 15.76 -31.05 -4.87
CA ASN A 272 15.41 -32.10 -3.92
C ASN A 272 14.89 -31.54 -2.59
N ARG A 273 14.59 -30.25 -2.49
CA ARG A 273 14.02 -29.65 -1.29
C ARG A 273 12.57 -30.06 -1.16
N GLU A 274 12.24 -30.70 -0.07
CA GLU A 274 10.88 -31.05 0.32
C GLU A 274 10.52 -30.35 1.63
N ILE A 275 9.31 -29.78 1.70
CA ILE A 275 8.78 -29.13 2.89
C ILE A 275 7.55 -29.87 3.35
N SER A 276 7.53 -30.28 4.61
CA SER A 276 6.36 -30.88 5.24
C SER A 276 6.07 -30.19 6.57
N PHE A 277 4.79 -30.12 6.91
CA PHE A 277 4.33 -29.57 8.19
C PHE A 277 3.63 -30.66 8.98
N ARG A 278 3.96 -30.75 10.26
CA ARG A 278 3.37 -31.70 11.18
C ARG A 278 2.80 -30.96 12.38
N SER A 279 1.54 -31.23 12.69
CA SER A 279 0.89 -30.75 13.90
C SER A 279 0.99 -31.81 15.00
N GLU A 280 1.44 -31.41 16.18
CA GLU A 280 1.54 -32.27 17.37
C GLU A 280 0.74 -31.67 18.51
N THR A 281 -0.11 -32.48 19.18
CA THR A 281 -0.80 -32.03 20.38
C THR A 281 0.17 -32.07 21.56
N ILE A 282 0.45 -30.89 22.15
CA ILE A 282 1.35 -30.75 23.30
C ILE A 282 0.57 -30.93 24.61
N SER A 283 -0.64 -30.37 24.67
CA SER A 283 -1.54 -30.50 25.80
C SER A 283 -2.98 -30.45 25.35
N GLU A 284 -3.87 -31.10 26.07
CA GLU A 284 -5.31 -31.04 25.87
C GLU A 284 -5.95 -30.71 27.22
N GLU A 285 -6.80 -29.70 27.24
CA GLU A 285 -7.54 -29.30 28.43
C GLU A 285 -9.04 -29.53 28.17
N ASP A 286 -9.73 -30.02 29.17
CA ASP A 286 -11.19 -30.21 29.11
C ASP A 286 -11.88 -28.87 28.98
N PRO A 287 -12.99 -28.77 28.22
CA PRO A 287 -13.77 -27.55 28.12
C PRO A 287 -14.24 -27.07 29.49
N VAL A 288 -14.03 -25.81 29.81
CA VAL A 288 -14.62 -25.21 31.03
C VAL A 288 -16.13 -25.08 30.79
N THR A 289 -16.94 -25.84 31.53
CA THR A 289 -18.40 -25.83 31.51
C THR A 289 -18.99 -24.71 32.36
#